data_a8c0820b9bd4eab164100b5198b67191
#
_entry.id   a8c0820b9bd4eab164100b5198b67191
#
_cell.length_a   1.000
_cell.length_b   1.000
_cell.length_c   1.000
_cell.angle_alpha   90.00
_cell.angle_beta   90.00
_cell.angle_gamma   90.00
#
_symmetry.space_group_name_H-M   'P 1'
#
loop_
_entity.id
_entity.type
_entity.pdbx_description
1 polymer ?
#
loop_
_entity_poly.entity_id
_entity_poly.type
_entity_poly.pdbx_seq_one_letter_code
_entity_poly.pdbx_strand_id
1 'polypeptide(L)'
;HEVLEISKDISNLSKEFQCKFIFIEDLSFKGNSNKYSNRKNRNLWKREIFINNLQKRCSINGQKLYKVNPAYSSFIGNLQFNFDDPINASLEIGRRGWECIIRKTKKFYPEIELKEVLVSQWKDKINIDNFTSWKELFSFIKNLELRYRVSTGVVFSEFKTSKSLVGYINHQSYLCV
;
A
#
# COMPACT_ATOMS: atom_id res chain seq x y z
N HIS A 1 -9.07 22.85 2.12
CA HIS A 1 -10.09 22.40 3.08
C HIS A 1 -10.17 20.87 3.09
N GLU A 2 -10.49 20.22 1.96
CA GLU A 2 -10.62 18.75 1.81
C GLU A 2 -9.43 17.95 2.36
N VAL A 3 -8.19 18.36 2.05
CA VAL A 3 -6.97 17.66 2.48
C VAL A 3 -6.84 17.61 4.00
N LEU A 4 -7.28 18.65 4.69
CA LEU A 4 -7.25 18.73 6.15
C LEU A 4 -8.35 17.85 6.78
N GLU A 5 -9.49 17.73 6.13
CA GLU A 5 -10.57 16.83 6.57
C GLU A 5 -10.17 15.38 6.40
N ILE A 6 -9.65 14.99 5.23
CA ILE A 6 -9.15 13.62 5.00
C ILE A 6 -8.13 13.20 6.07
N SER A 7 -7.18 14.07 6.41
CA SER A 7 -6.21 13.76 7.46
C SER A 7 -6.83 13.63 8.86
N LYS A 8 -7.91 14.36 9.12
CA LYS A 8 -8.71 14.24 10.34
C LYS A 8 -9.46 12.90 10.38
N ASP A 9 -10.10 12.54 9.28
CA ASP A 9 -10.90 11.32 9.21
C ASP A 9 -10.02 10.08 9.33
N ILE A 10 -8.86 10.04 8.67
CA ILE A 10 -7.89 8.96 8.82
C ILE A 10 -7.44 8.82 10.28
N SER A 11 -7.09 9.93 10.93
CA SER A 11 -6.64 9.91 12.33
C SER A 11 -7.75 9.49 13.30
N ASN A 12 -8.99 9.92 13.07
CA ASN A 12 -10.13 9.53 13.90
C ASN A 12 -10.48 8.06 13.70
N LEU A 13 -10.52 7.60 12.45
CA LEU A 13 -10.76 6.21 12.11
C LEU A 13 -9.72 5.28 12.75
N SER A 14 -8.44 5.63 12.61
CA SER A 14 -7.37 4.85 13.21
C SER A 14 -7.42 4.84 14.74
N LYS A 15 -7.91 5.90 15.38
CA LYS A 15 -8.16 5.95 16.82
C LYS A 15 -9.34 5.05 17.21
N GLU A 16 -10.42 5.07 16.46
CA GLU A 16 -11.60 4.20 16.65
C GLU A 16 -11.18 2.72 16.64
N PHE A 17 -10.31 2.34 15.72
CA PHE A 17 -9.74 0.99 15.63
C PHE A 17 -8.54 0.73 16.55
N GLN A 18 -8.23 1.65 17.44
CA GLN A 18 -7.11 1.54 18.40
C GLN A 18 -5.74 1.30 17.73
N CYS A 19 -5.58 1.75 16.50
CA CYS A 19 -4.32 1.62 15.77
C CYS A 19 -3.23 2.49 16.43
N LYS A 20 -2.12 1.88 16.80
CA LYS A 20 -0.94 2.59 17.33
C LYS A 20 -0.06 3.16 16.22
N PHE A 21 -0.10 2.57 15.04
CA PHE A 21 0.75 2.89 13.90
C PHE A 21 -0.09 3.18 12.67
N ILE A 22 0.34 4.18 11.91
CA ILE A 22 -0.19 4.49 10.57
C ILE A 22 0.98 4.46 9.60
N PHE A 23 0.84 3.71 8.51
CA PHE A 23 1.86 3.59 7.48
C PHE A 23 1.42 4.30 6.21
N ILE A 24 2.30 5.12 5.67
CA ILE A 24 2.08 5.82 4.40
C ILE A 24 3.27 5.64 3.46
N GLU A 25 3.01 5.74 2.18
CA GLU A 25 4.07 5.70 1.18
C GLU A 25 5.03 6.89 1.31
N ASP A 26 6.34 6.61 1.32
CA ASP A 26 7.38 7.64 1.22
C ASP A 26 7.63 7.98 -0.25
N LEU A 27 6.76 8.81 -0.81
CA LEU A 27 6.94 9.33 -2.17
C LEU A 27 7.83 10.58 -2.14
N SER A 28 9.10 10.44 -1.87
CA SER A 28 10.06 11.52 -2.05
C SER A 28 10.32 11.73 -3.55
N PHE A 29 9.68 12.73 -4.13
CA PHE A 29 9.98 13.12 -5.49
C PHE A 29 11.24 13.97 -5.51
N LYS A 30 12.35 13.42 -5.96
CA LYS A 30 13.50 14.22 -6.37
C LYS A 30 13.05 15.03 -7.58
N GLY A 31 12.82 16.32 -7.38
CA GLY A 31 12.36 17.22 -8.42
C GLY A 31 13.42 17.41 -9.51
N ASN A 32 13.20 16.88 -10.69
CA ASN A 32 13.83 17.41 -11.90
C ASN A 32 13.08 18.69 -12.28
N SER A 33 13.77 19.81 -12.30
CA SER A 33 13.27 21.18 -12.51
C SER A 33 12.87 21.48 -13.96
N ASN A 34 12.16 20.61 -14.65
CA ASN A 34 11.70 20.90 -16.00
C ASN A 34 10.32 21.57 -16.00
N LYS A 35 10.17 22.58 -16.88
CA LYS A 35 9.02 23.54 -17.03
C LYS A 35 7.59 22.95 -17.11
N TYR A 36 7.40 21.64 -17.14
CA TYR A 36 6.08 20.97 -17.05
C TYR A 36 5.57 20.83 -15.62
N SER A 37 6.09 21.58 -14.68
CA SER A 37 6.06 21.28 -13.25
C SER A 37 4.86 21.83 -12.47
N ASN A 38 4.03 22.73 -13.00
CA ASN A 38 3.01 23.42 -12.19
C ASN A 38 1.91 22.50 -11.60
N ARG A 39 1.51 21.44 -12.33
CA ARG A 39 0.55 20.45 -11.82
C ARG A 39 1.21 19.51 -10.81
N LYS A 40 2.47 19.14 -11.10
CA LYS A 40 3.28 18.26 -10.25
C LYS A 40 3.62 18.96 -8.92
N ASN A 41 4.00 20.23 -8.98
CA ASN A 41 4.31 21.04 -7.79
C ASN A 41 3.08 21.29 -6.90
N ARG A 42 1.90 21.54 -7.48
CA ARG A 42 0.64 21.67 -6.72
C ARG A 42 0.27 20.38 -6.00
N ASN A 43 0.47 19.23 -6.63
CA ASN A 43 0.19 17.94 -6.00
C ASN A 43 1.21 17.61 -4.89
N LEU A 44 2.47 17.98 -5.05
CA LEU A 44 3.49 17.87 -4.01
C LEU A 44 3.15 18.72 -2.80
N TRP A 45 2.78 19.98 -3.01
CA TRP A 45 2.42 20.89 -1.92
C TRP A 45 1.18 20.42 -1.15
N LYS A 46 0.12 19.99 -1.84
CA LYS A 46 -1.07 19.40 -1.20
C LYS A 46 -0.71 18.19 -0.36
N ARG A 47 0.20 17.36 -0.85
CA ARG A 47 0.65 16.18 -0.17
C ARG A 47 1.48 16.48 1.07
N GLU A 48 2.36 17.46 1.02
CA GLU A 48 3.12 17.91 2.21
C GLU A 48 2.19 18.43 3.30
N ILE A 49 1.19 19.24 2.93
CA ILE A 49 0.16 19.69 3.86
C ILE A 49 -0.57 18.51 4.48
N PHE A 50 -0.97 17.54 3.67
CA PHE A 50 -1.64 16.32 4.15
C PHE A 50 -0.78 15.58 5.16
N ILE A 51 0.47 15.26 4.81
CA ILE A 51 1.39 14.50 5.67
C ILE A 51 1.66 15.24 6.98
N ASN A 52 1.95 16.55 6.91
CA ASN A 52 2.24 17.37 8.10
C ASN A 52 1.04 17.45 9.03
N ASN A 53 -0.17 17.57 8.47
CA ASN A 53 -1.38 17.63 9.26
C ASN A 53 -1.71 16.25 9.86
N LEU A 54 -1.57 15.17 9.10
CA LEU A 54 -1.74 13.81 9.60
C LEU A 54 -0.74 13.50 10.73
N GLN A 55 0.53 13.89 10.57
CA GLN A 55 1.57 13.74 11.61
C GLN A 55 1.18 14.43 12.92
N LYS A 56 0.71 15.67 12.83
CA LYS A 56 0.25 16.42 14.02
C LYS A 56 -0.91 15.72 14.71
N ARG A 57 -1.90 15.25 13.95
CA ARG A 57 -3.06 14.55 14.49
C ARG A 57 -2.70 13.20 15.11
N CYS A 58 -1.84 12.44 14.46
CA CYS A 58 -1.31 11.19 15.02
C CYS A 58 -0.64 11.44 16.37
N SER A 59 0.19 12.50 16.47
CA SER A 59 0.87 12.86 17.71
C SER A 59 -0.13 13.21 18.82
N ILE A 60 -1.19 13.97 18.53
CA ILE A 60 -2.26 14.31 19.48
C ILE A 60 -2.99 13.06 19.97
N ASN A 61 -3.21 12.09 19.09
CA ASN A 61 -3.90 10.84 19.41
C ASN A 61 -3.00 9.74 20.01
N GLY A 62 -1.71 10.04 20.26
CA GLY A 62 -0.73 9.06 20.75
C GLY A 62 -0.32 8.00 19.72
N GLN A 63 -0.60 8.25 18.44
CA GLN A 63 -0.28 7.38 17.33
C GLN A 63 1.05 7.75 16.68
N LYS A 64 1.67 6.82 15.97
CA LYS A 64 2.92 7.06 15.23
C LYS A 64 2.69 6.91 13.73
N LEU A 65 3.12 7.92 12.95
CA LEU A 65 3.10 7.88 11.49
C LEU A 65 4.47 7.45 10.95
N TYR A 66 4.46 6.42 10.12
CA TYR A 66 5.68 5.92 9.47
C TYR A 66 5.60 6.04 7.95
N LYS A 67 6.70 6.48 7.36
CA LYS A 67 6.88 6.52 5.91
C LYS A 67 7.55 5.23 5.44
N VAL A 68 6.96 4.57 4.46
CA VAL A 68 7.40 3.27 3.94
C VAL A 68 7.80 3.40 2.47
N ASN A 69 8.86 2.72 2.07
CA ASN A 69 9.31 2.72 0.68
C ASN A 69 8.23 2.13 -0.24
N PRO A 70 7.72 2.90 -1.24
CA PRO A 70 6.62 2.47 -2.10
C PRO A 70 7.04 1.62 -3.30
N ALA A 71 8.34 1.38 -3.51
CA ALA A 71 8.80 0.68 -4.70
C ALA A 71 8.13 -0.70 -4.81
N TYR A 72 7.45 -0.93 -5.93
CA TYR A 72 6.70 -2.16 -6.23
C TYR A 72 5.50 -2.46 -5.29
N SER A 73 5.00 -1.51 -4.49
CA SER A 73 3.87 -1.80 -3.56
C SER A 73 2.63 -2.32 -4.28
N SER A 74 2.16 -1.62 -5.31
CA SER A 74 1.02 -2.09 -6.11
C SER A 74 1.31 -3.41 -6.81
N PHE A 75 2.52 -3.60 -7.33
CA PHE A 75 2.90 -4.83 -8.01
C PHE A 75 2.86 -6.03 -7.07
N ILE A 76 3.58 -5.96 -5.95
CA ILE A 76 3.64 -7.04 -4.95
C ILE A 76 2.25 -7.27 -4.34
N GLY A 77 1.56 -6.20 -3.97
CA GLY A 77 0.21 -6.30 -3.43
C GLY A 77 -0.76 -7.02 -4.38
N ASN A 78 -0.74 -6.71 -5.67
CA ASN A 78 -1.60 -7.38 -6.65
C ASN A 78 -1.22 -8.84 -6.91
N LEU A 79 0.03 -9.23 -6.67
CA LEU A 79 0.46 -10.63 -6.79
C LEU A 79 0.08 -11.49 -5.58
N GLN A 80 -0.06 -10.88 -4.40
CA GLN A 80 -0.23 -11.61 -3.15
C GLN A 80 -1.61 -11.46 -2.52
N PHE A 81 -2.30 -10.33 -2.72
CA PHE A 81 -3.61 -10.09 -2.12
C PHE A 81 -4.75 -10.18 -3.14
N ASN A 82 -5.96 -10.48 -2.65
CA ASN A 82 -7.16 -10.71 -3.46
C ASN A 82 -8.17 -9.56 -3.38
N PHE A 83 -7.70 -8.32 -3.42
CA PHE A 83 -8.53 -7.12 -3.44
C PHE A 83 -8.26 -6.29 -4.69
N ASP A 84 -8.92 -5.15 -4.82
CA ASP A 84 -8.62 -4.19 -5.87
C ASP A 84 -7.27 -3.49 -5.65
N ASP A 85 -6.68 -2.99 -6.73
CA ASP A 85 -5.31 -2.43 -6.78
C ASP A 85 -4.98 -1.45 -5.65
N PRO A 86 -5.82 -0.44 -5.32
CA PRO A 86 -5.50 0.49 -4.24
C PRO A 86 -5.45 -0.18 -2.86
N ILE A 87 -6.32 -1.16 -2.62
CA ILE A 87 -6.37 -1.91 -1.37
C ILE A 87 -5.13 -2.79 -1.25
N ASN A 88 -4.83 -3.55 -2.31
CA ASN A 88 -3.66 -4.41 -2.37
C ASN A 88 -2.35 -3.64 -2.11
N ALA A 89 -2.21 -2.46 -2.73
CA ALA A 89 -1.06 -1.58 -2.50
C ALA A 89 -0.99 -1.10 -1.05
N SER A 90 -2.13 -0.74 -0.46
CA SER A 90 -2.21 -0.27 0.93
C SER A 90 -1.86 -1.37 1.92
N LEU A 91 -2.34 -2.59 1.69
CA LEU A 91 -2.00 -3.76 2.51
C LEU A 91 -0.51 -4.07 2.47
N GLU A 92 0.09 -3.98 1.28
CA GLU A 92 1.53 -4.17 1.14
C GLU A 92 2.34 -3.11 1.88
N ILE A 93 1.93 -1.84 1.83
CA ILE A 93 2.57 -0.76 2.59
C ILE A 93 2.44 -1.01 4.11
N GLY A 94 1.27 -1.42 4.57
CA GLY A 94 1.02 -1.79 5.97
C GLY A 94 1.94 -2.93 6.42
N ARG A 95 1.99 -4.02 5.66
CA ARG A 95 2.87 -5.17 5.94
C ARG A 95 4.34 -4.77 6.02
N ARG A 96 4.84 -4.03 5.03
CA ARG A 96 6.24 -3.56 5.03
C ARG A 96 6.55 -2.67 6.22
N GLY A 97 5.66 -1.76 6.54
CA GLY A 97 5.84 -0.86 7.67
C GLY A 97 5.93 -1.62 8.97
N TRP A 98 5.07 -2.60 9.17
CA TRP A 98 5.07 -3.48 10.34
C TRP A 98 6.35 -4.31 10.44
N GLU A 99 6.75 -4.98 9.36
CA GLU A 99 7.97 -5.76 9.30
C GLU A 99 9.23 -4.92 9.53
N CYS A 100 9.25 -3.69 9.00
CA CYS A 100 10.35 -2.77 9.27
C CYS A 100 10.47 -2.41 10.76
N ILE A 101 9.35 -2.29 11.49
CA ILE A 101 9.36 -2.04 12.94
C ILE A 101 9.89 -3.26 13.68
N ILE A 102 9.33 -4.44 13.41
CA ILE A 102 9.71 -5.69 14.10
C ILE A 102 11.19 -6.01 13.87
N ARG A 103 11.62 -5.97 12.62
CA ARG A 103 13.01 -6.33 12.22
C ARG A 103 14.00 -5.19 12.42
N LYS A 104 13.56 -4.02 12.86
CA LYS A 104 14.40 -2.80 13.02
C LYS A 104 15.16 -2.45 11.73
N THR A 105 14.55 -2.60 10.59
CA THR A 105 15.14 -2.34 9.26
C THR A 105 14.50 -1.13 8.61
N LYS A 106 15.24 -0.49 7.69
CA LYS A 106 14.71 0.65 6.90
C LYS A 106 13.91 0.20 5.67
N LYS A 107 14.10 -1.03 5.23
CA LYS A 107 13.44 -1.59 4.05
C LYS A 107 13.14 -3.06 4.29
N PHE A 108 11.98 -3.48 3.84
CA PHE A 108 11.56 -4.87 3.83
C PHE A 108 10.87 -5.16 2.50
N TYR A 109 11.14 -6.33 1.96
CA TYR A 109 10.39 -6.92 0.86
C TYR A 109 10.04 -8.36 1.27
N PRO A 110 8.79 -8.79 1.09
CA PRO A 110 8.40 -10.16 1.38
C PRO A 110 9.08 -11.16 0.42
N GLU A 111 9.00 -12.41 0.74
CA GLU A 111 9.35 -13.50 -0.18
C GLU A 111 8.46 -13.46 -1.43
N ILE A 112 8.97 -14.00 -2.53
CA ILE A 112 8.23 -14.01 -3.79
C ILE A 112 7.20 -15.14 -3.74
N GLU A 113 5.95 -14.74 -3.53
CA GLU A 113 4.80 -15.64 -3.53
C GLU A 113 3.72 -15.09 -4.45
N LEU A 114 2.98 -15.98 -5.11
CA LEU A 114 1.85 -15.62 -5.95
C LEU A 114 0.56 -16.19 -5.37
N LYS A 115 -0.53 -15.42 -5.50
CA LYS A 115 -1.86 -15.93 -5.20
C LYS A 115 -2.24 -17.06 -6.18
N GLU A 116 -3.07 -18.00 -5.73
CA GLU A 116 -3.45 -19.21 -6.46
C GLU A 116 -3.96 -18.95 -7.88
N VAL A 117 -4.78 -17.90 -8.06
CA VAL A 117 -5.29 -17.52 -9.39
C VAL A 117 -4.17 -17.21 -10.37
N LEU A 118 -3.11 -16.55 -9.93
CA LEU A 118 -1.97 -16.23 -10.79
C LEU A 118 -1.09 -17.44 -11.00
N VAL A 119 -0.92 -18.29 -10.01
CA VAL A 119 -0.20 -19.56 -10.15
C VAL A 119 -0.84 -20.41 -11.24
N SER A 120 -2.17 -20.56 -11.23
CA SER A 120 -2.90 -21.32 -12.25
C SER A 120 -2.81 -20.71 -13.64
N GLN A 121 -2.90 -19.35 -13.75
CA GLN A 121 -2.83 -18.64 -15.03
C GLN A 121 -1.42 -18.64 -15.66
N TRP A 122 -0.39 -18.72 -14.84
CA TRP A 122 1.00 -18.56 -15.28
C TRP A 122 1.83 -19.83 -15.21
N LYS A 123 1.21 -20.96 -14.83
CA LYS A 123 1.88 -22.26 -14.62
C LYS A 123 2.89 -22.63 -15.69
N ASP A 124 2.53 -22.39 -16.96
CA ASP A 124 3.39 -22.74 -18.12
C ASP A 124 4.25 -21.57 -18.61
N LYS A 125 4.15 -20.41 -17.99
CA LYS A 125 4.83 -19.17 -18.43
C LYS A 125 5.91 -18.70 -17.48
N ILE A 126 5.77 -18.98 -16.19
CA ILE A 126 6.66 -18.50 -15.14
C ILE A 126 6.99 -19.62 -14.16
N ASN A 127 8.28 -19.87 -13.97
CA ASN A 127 8.77 -20.55 -12.79
C ASN A 127 9.29 -19.51 -11.80
N ILE A 128 8.63 -19.37 -10.66
CA ILE A 128 8.90 -18.35 -9.64
C ILE A 128 10.27 -18.58 -9.00
N ASP A 129 10.69 -19.82 -8.85
CA ASP A 129 11.97 -20.19 -8.24
C ASP A 129 13.19 -19.65 -8.99
N ASN A 130 12.99 -19.21 -10.24
CA ASN A 130 14.04 -18.59 -11.04
C ASN A 130 14.32 -17.13 -10.69
N PHE A 131 13.53 -16.52 -9.79
CA PHE A 131 13.67 -15.10 -9.46
C PHE A 131 14.17 -14.91 -8.04
N THR A 132 15.25 -14.13 -7.90
CA THR A 132 15.85 -13.80 -6.62
C THR A 132 15.34 -12.46 -6.06
N SER A 133 14.71 -11.64 -6.90
CA SER A 133 14.23 -10.31 -6.50
C SER A 133 12.92 -9.91 -7.19
N TRP A 134 12.13 -9.10 -6.48
CA TRP A 134 10.92 -8.49 -7.02
C TRP A 134 11.17 -7.61 -8.25
N LYS A 135 12.37 -7.03 -8.37
CA LYS A 135 12.78 -6.23 -9.54
C LYS A 135 12.89 -7.09 -10.80
N GLU A 136 13.50 -8.26 -10.67
CA GLU A 136 13.65 -9.22 -11.78
C GLU A 136 12.30 -9.73 -12.24
N LEU A 137 11.48 -10.18 -11.30
CA LEU A 137 10.12 -10.65 -11.58
C LEU A 137 9.27 -9.56 -12.25
N PHE A 138 9.33 -8.32 -11.75
CA PHE A 138 8.61 -7.19 -12.34
C PHE A 138 9.03 -6.94 -13.79
N SER A 139 10.33 -6.93 -14.06
CA SER A 139 10.87 -6.70 -15.41
C SER A 139 10.45 -7.83 -16.35
N PHE A 140 10.49 -9.07 -15.89
CA PHE A 140 10.09 -10.24 -16.67
C PHE A 140 8.61 -10.21 -17.03
N ILE A 141 7.74 -9.99 -16.05
CA ILE A 141 6.28 -9.91 -16.25
C ILE A 141 5.92 -8.76 -17.19
N LYS A 142 6.58 -7.62 -17.03
CA LYS A 142 6.37 -6.47 -17.91
C LYS A 142 6.78 -6.78 -19.36
N ASN A 143 7.87 -7.47 -19.58
CA ASN A 143 8.33 -7.84 -20.92
C ASN A 143 7.42 -8.86 -21.60
N LEU A 144 6.77 -9.73 -20.82
CA LEU A 144 5.79 -10.69 -21.33
C LEU A 144 4.37 -10.12 -21.43
N GLU A 145 4.17 -8.84 -21.05
CA GLU A 145 2.86 -8.17 -21.01
C GLU A 145 1.80 -8.94 -20.21
N LEU A 146 2.22 -9.71 -19.21
CA LEU A 146 1.33 -10.54 -18.41
C LEU A 146 0.45 -9.68 -17.49
N ARG A 147 -0.83 -10.01 -17.45
CA ARG A 147 -1.81 -9.35 -16.60
C ARG A 147 -1.72 -9.89 -15.17
N TYR A 148 -1.33 -9.06 -14.22
CA TYR A 148 -1.23 -9.39 -12.79
C TYR A 148 -2.30 -8.72 -11.91
N ARG A 149 -3.01 -7.73 -12.44
CA ARG A 149 -4.13 -7.09 -11.74
C ARG A 149 -5.38 -7.89 -12.01
N VAL A 150 -5.80 -8.65 -11.02
CA VAL A 150 -7.03 -9.44 -11.07
C VAL A 150 -8.01 -8.81 -10.09
N SER A 151 -9.08 -8.21 -10.62
CA SER A 151 -10.17 -7.73 -9.77
C SER A 151 -10.91 -8.92 -9.20
N THR A 152 -11.20 -8.87 -7.92
CA THR A 152 -12.02 -9.89 -7.23
C THR A 152 -13.51 -9.58 -7.32
N GLY A 153 -13.88 -8.46 -7.94
CA GLY A 153 -15.25 -7.95 -7.95
C GLY A 153 -15.66 -7.27 -6.64
N VAL A 154 -14.76 -7.22 -5.65
CA VAL A 154 -15.00 -6.49 -4.41
C VAL A 154 -14.75 -5.01 -4.65
N VAL A 155 -15.79 -4.22 -4.62
CA VAL A 155 -15.74 -2.77 -4.81
C VAL A 155 -15.89 -2.08 -3.47
N PHE A 156 -15.12 -1.01 -3.26
CA PHE A 156 -15.17 -0.20 -2.02
C PHE A 156 -16.58 0.31 -1.68
N SER A 157 -17.42 0.50 -2.68
CA SER A 157 -18.82 0.90 -2.52
C SER A 157 -19.68 -0.14 -1.80
N GLU A 158 -19.25 -1.39 -1.71
CA GLU A 158 -19.95 -2.45 -0.96
C GLU A 158 -19.75 -2.31 0.55
N PHE A 159 -18.71 -1.60 0.98
CA PHE A 159 -18.45 -1.35 2.39
C PHE A 159 -19.13 -0.05 2.82
N LYS A 160 -20.38 -0.19 3.29
CA LYS A 160 -21.18 0.95 3.76
C LYS A 160 -20.69 1.57 5.07
N THR A 161 -19.86 0.84 5.84
CA THR A 161 -19.30 1.28 7.12
C THR A 161 -17.90 0.72 7.32
N SER A 162 -17.09 1.40 8.15
CA SER A 162 -15.79 0.91 8.59
C SER A 162 -15.85 -0.49 9.24
N LYS A 163 -16.95 -0.79 9.94
CA LYS A 163 -17.20 -2.12 10.55
C LYS A 163 -17.35 -3.22 9.50
N SER A 164 -17.98 -2.92 8.36
CA SER A 164 -18.11 -3.88 7.25
C SER A 164 -16.76 -4.24 6.66
N LEU A 165 -15.88 -3.25 6.49
CA LEU A 165 -14.53 -3.45 5.98
C LEU A 165 -13.68 -4.31 6.92
N VAL A 166 -13.75 -4.04 8.23
CA VAL A 166 -13.03 -4.82 9.26
C VAL A 166 -13.55 -6.25 9.33
N GLY A 167 -14.85 -6.46 9.27
CA GLY A 167 -15.44 -7.79 9.20
C GLY A 167 -14.93 -8.60 8.01
N TYR A 168 -14.82 -7.96 6.85
CA TYR A 168 -14.29 -8.59 5.64
C TYR A 168 -12.80 -8.93 5.77
N ILE A 169 -11.98 -8.02 6.28
CA ILE A 169 -10.54 -8.22 6.49
C ILE A 169 -10.31 -9.34 7.53
N ASN A 170 -11.05 -9.37 8.62
CA ASN A 170 -10.94 -10.40 9.66
C ASN A 170 -11.36 -11.79 9.16
N HIS A 171 -12.33 -11.87 8.23
CA HIS A 171 -12.76 -13.14 7.64
C HIS A 171 -11.69 -13.73 6.69
N GLN A 172 -10.80 -12.90 6.17
CA GLN A 172 -9.71 -13.33 5.29
C GLN A 172 -8.42 -13.72 6.06
N SER A 173 -8.47 -13.82 7.38
CA SER A 173 -7.41 -14.35 8.30
C SER A 173 -6.04 -13.67 8.22
N TYR A 174 -5.93 -12.53 7.59
CA TYR A 174 -4.66 -11.83 7.40
C TYR A 174 -4.79 -10.36 7.78
N LEU A 175 -4.83 -10.01 9.01
CA LEU A 175 -4.52 -8.65 9.47
C LEU A 175 -5.17 -8.34 10.81
N CYS A 176 -4.71 -8.95 11.84
CA CYS A 176 -4.75 -8.38 13.20
C CYS A 176 -3.72 -9.12 14.04
N VAL A 177 -2.53 -8.61 14.03
CA VAL A 177 -1.61 -8.77 15.15
C VAL A 177 -1.17 -7.38 15.59
#